data_d8f1debd9978c1332028d9ec838d4cf4
#
_entry.id   d8f1debd9978c1332028d9ec838d4cf4
#
_cell.length_a   1.000
_cell.length_b   1.000
_cell.length_c   1.000
_cell.angle_alpha   90.00
_cell.angle_beta   90.00
_cell.angle_gamma   90.00
#
_symmetry.space_group_name_H-M   'P 1'
#
loop_
_entity.id
_entity.type
_entity.pdbx_description
1 polymer ?
#
loop_
_entity_poly.entity_id
_entity_poly.type
_entity_poly.pdbx_seq_one_letter_code
_entity_poly.pdbx_strand_id
1 'polypeptide(L)'
;MDTDRFRKASPPVASDKTVYTKLGPLRLPLDLSQWLAPEKLAAWAREETERLDPQRPEMQEFLRMLPETRPKVMLSLLLYAYATQVFSSEDIVEACHEQPIFRDLCNGKPAFPEELEHFRRKHRILLENLLAEIFSRAVREKYVDIGKLPPGLEYSIFARAVDRLDTARHMDTAEE
;
A
#
# COMPACT_ATOMS: atom_id res chain seq x y z
N MET A 1 -31.73 12.16 -18.74
CA MET A 1 -30.62 11.88 -17.80
C MET A 1 -29.99 10.57 -18.23
N ASP A 2 -28.79 10.69 -18.75
CA ASP A 2 -28.15 9.64 -19.55
C ASP A 2 -27.42 8.66 -18.62
N THR A 3 -28.10 7.63 -18.16
CA THR A 3 -27.54 6.53 -17.36
C THR A 3 -26.73 5.54 -18.19
N ASP A 4 -26.64 5.73 -19.49
CA ASP A 4 -26.00 4.80 -20.44
C ASP A 4 -24.51 5.04 -20.66
N ARG A 5 -23.95 6.16 -20.17
CA ARG A 5 -22.51 6.44 -20.26
C ARG A 5 -21.64 5.57 -19.38
N PHE A 6 -22.22 4.95 -18.34
CA PHE A 6 -21.48 4.10 -17.40
C PHE A 6 -21.40 2.62 -17.82
N ARG A 7 -22.16 2.21 -18.86
CA ARG A 7 -22.22 0.80 -19.28
C ARG A 7 -21.23 0.38 -20.37
N LYS A 8 -20.49 1.30 -20.96
CA LYS A 8 -19.62 0.99 -22.13
C LYS A 8 -18.11 1.03 -21.88
N ALA A 9 -17.65 1.28 -20.67
CA ALA A 9 -16.25 1.05 -20.35
C ALA A 9 -16.10 -0.37 -19.85
N SER A 10 -15.64 -1.29 -20.69
CA SER A 10 -15.14 -2.57 -20.22
C SER A 10 -14.15 -2.32 -19.09
N PRO A 11 -14.28 -2.99 -17.93
CA PRO A 11 -13.34 -2.78 -16.86
C PRO A 11 -11.93 -3.09 -17.36
N PRO A 12 -10.97 -2.19 -17.19
CA PRO A 12 -9.59 -2.50 -17.51
C PRO A 12 -9.14 -3.71 -16.67
N VAL A 13 -8.23 -4.47 -17.24
CA VAL A 13 -7.63 -5.67 -16.62
C VAL A 13 -7.30 -5.41 -15.14
N ALA A 14 -7.47 -6.38 -14.28
CA ALA A 14 -7.58 -6.33 -12.81
C ALA A 14 -6.60 -5.42 -12.04
N SER A 15 -5.52 -4.95 -12.65
CA SER A 15 -4.52 -4.05 -12.07
C SER A 15 -4.83 -2.55 -12.23
N ASP A 16 -5.79 -2.19 -13.08
CA ASP A 16 -6.09 -0.78 -13.42
C ASP A 16 -7.52 -0.40 -13.06
N LYS A 17 -7.94 -0.70 -11.86
CA LYS A 17 -9.25 -0.25 -11.35
C LYS A 17 -9.26 1.27 -11.20
N THR A 18 -10.20 1.89 -11.85
CA THR A 18 -10.40 3.33 -11.86
C THR A 18 -11.25 3.75 -10.66
N VAL A 19 -10.80 4.73 -9.91
CA VAL A 19 -11.58 5.39 -8.87
C VAL A 19 -12.34 6.54 -9.50
N TYR A 20 -13.67 6.57 -9.35
CA TYR A 20 -14.52 7.59 -9.95
C TYR A 20 -14.70 8.78 -9.00
N THR A 21 -14.41 9.97 -9.50
CA THR A 21 -14.61 11.24 -8.80
C THR A 21 -15.60 12.13 -9.55
N LYS A 22 -16.00 13.26 -8.99
CA LYS A 22 -16.81 14.27 -9.68
C LYS A 22 -16.12 14.86 -10.92
N LEU A 23 -14.80 14.73 -11.01
CA LEU A 23 -13.97 15.21 -12.13
C LEU A 23 -13.69 14.11 -13.17
N GLY A 24 -14.23 12.92 -12.98
CA GLY A 24 -14.01 11.77 -13.87
C GLY A 24 -13.26 10.61 -13.18
N PRO A 25 -12.82 9.62 -13.94
CA PRO A 25 -12.14 8.46 -13.38
C PRO A 25 -10.76 8.82 -12.87
N LEU A 26 -10.52 8.58 -11.58
CA LEU A 26 -9.21 8.68 -10.96
C LEU A 26 -8.46 7.36 -11.15
N ARG A 27 -7.35 7.41 -11.88
CA ARG A 27 -6.43 6.28 -12.02
C ARG A 27 -5.31 6.41 -11.00
N LEU A 28 -5.40 5.62 -9.94
CA LEU A 28 -4.29 5.47 -9.01
C LEU A 28 -3.20 4.62 -9.69
N PRO A 29 -1.96 5.13 -9.88
CA PRO A 29 -0.91 4.36 -10.52
C PRO A 29 -0.53 3.14 -9.67
N LEU A 30 -0.07 2.08 -10.31
CA LEU A 30 0.48 0.91 -9.60
C LEU A 30 1.71 1.29 -8.80
N ASP A 31 2.54 2.16 -9.36
CA ASP A 31 3.71 2.74 -8.72
C ASP A 31 3.43 4.20 -8.38
N LEU A 32 3.22 4.50 -7.10
CA LEU A 32 2.98 5.87 -6.62
C LEU A 32 4.19 6.80 -6.81
N SER A 33 5.37 6.28 -7.10
CA SER A 33 6.53 7.11 -7.45
C SER A 33 6.33 7.90 -8.75
N GLN A 34 5.33 7.53 -9.55
CA GLN A 34 4.89 8.33 -10.70
C GLN A 34 4.23 9.68 -10.30
N TRP A 35 3.70 9.77 -9.08
CA TRP A 35 3.05 10.99 -8.56
C TRP A 35 3.88 11.72 -7.53
N LEU A 36 4.69 10.98 -6.78
CA LEU A 36 5.40 11.45 -5.59
C LEU A 36 6.88 11.06 -5.67
N ALA A 37 7.76 11.92 -5.18
CA ALA A 37 9.15 11.55 -5.02
C ALA A 37 9.28 10.30 -4.12
N PRO A 38 10.12 9.32 -4.49
CA PRO A 38 10.31 8.08 -3.72
C PRO A 38 10.67 8.32 -2.26
N GLU A 39 11.50 9.32 -1.97
CA GLU A 39 11.90 9.69 -0.61
C GLU A 39 10.71 10.20 0.23
N LYS A 40 9.83 10.96 -0.39
CA LYS A 40 8.59 11.45 0.25
C LYS A 40 7.67 10.30 0.58
N LEU A 41 7.52 9.35 -0.33
CA LEU A 41 6.68 8.18 -0.14
C LEU A 41 7.24 7.27 0.97
N ALA A 42 8.56 7.07 1.02
CA ALA A 42 9.22 6.34 2.10
C ALA A 42 9.04 7.04 3.46
N ALA A 43 9.13 8.37 3.49
CA ALA A 43 8.86 9.15 4.70
C ALA A 43 7.41 8.94 5.17
N TRP A 44 6.42 8.94 4.28
CA TRP A 44 5.03 8.66 4.63
C TRP A 44 4.83 7.25 5.20
N ALA A 45 5.47 6.24 4.60
CA ALA A 45 5.41 4.88 5.13
C ALA A 45 5.91 4.80 6.59
N ARG A 46 6.98 5.52 6.92
CA ARG A 46 7.47 5.64 8.29
C ARG A 46 6.53 6.43 9.20
N GLU A 47 6.02 7.57 8.72
CA GLU A 47 5.08 8.39 9.48
C GLU A 47 3.81 7.64 9.87
N GLU A 48 3.21 6.90 8.95
CA GLU A 48 2.02 6.09 9.25
C GLU A 48 2.33 5.02 10.31
N THR A 49 3.53 4.44 10.25
CA THR A 49 3.99 3.46 11.24
C THR A 49 4.21 4.08 12.63
N GLU A 50 4.68 5.34 12.70
CA GLU A 50 4.87 6.05 13.97
C GLU A 50 3.56 6.57 14.58
N ARG A 51 2.54 6.83 13.75
CA ARG A 51 1.22 7.34 14.18
C ARG A 51 0.22 6.25 14.55
N LEU A 52 0.66 5.01 14.73
CA LEU A 52 -0.23 3.90 15.05
C LEU A 52 -1.01 4.16 16.35
N ASP A 53 -2.33 3.97 16.28
CA ASP A 53 -3.21 4.03 17.44
C ASP A 53 -3.23 2.65 18.14
N PRO A 54 -2.67 2.54 19.36
CA PRO A 54 -2.63 1.28 20.10
C PRO A 54 -4.02 0.71 20.44
N GLN A 55 -5.06 1.53 20.40
CA GLN A 55 -6.43 1.12 20.74
C GLN A 55 -7.16 0.41 19.61
N ARG A 56 -6.62 0.44 18.39
CA ARG A 56 -7.22 -0.28 17.26
C ARG A 56 -7.16 -1.80 17.48
N PRO A 57 -8.24 -2.53 17.16
CA PRO A 57 -8.27 -3.99 17.34
C PRO A 57 -7.14 -4.71 16.58
N GLU A 58 -6.81 -4.29 15.39
CA GLU A 58 -5.75 -4.86 14.55
C GLU A 58 -4.34 -4.65 15.11
N MET A 59 -4.18 -3.74 16.08
CA MET A 59 -2.91 -3.48 16.74
C MET A 59 -2.54 -4.51 17.82
N GLN A 60 -3.49 -5.27 18.31
CA GLN A 60 -3.27 -6.21 19.42
C GLN A 60 -2.15 -7.22 19.14
N GLU A 61 -2.17 -7.82 17.98
CA GLU A 61 -1.13 -8.75 17.52
C GLU A 61 0.20 -8.04 17.29
N PHE A 62 0.16 -6.84 16.69
CA PHE A 62 1.34 -6.03 16.41
C PHE A 62 2.07 -5.63 17.70
N LEU A 63 1.33 -5.20 18.72
CA LEU A 63 1.89 -4.79 20.01
C LEU A 63 2.52 -5.95 20.82
N ARG A 64 2.15 -7.20 20.49
CA ARG A 64 2.73 -8.39 21.12
C ARG A 64 4.03 -8.86 20.46
N MET A 65 4.42 -8.26 19.34
CA MET A 65 5.66 -8.64 18.66
C MET A 65 6.88 -8.24 19.47
N LEU A 66 7.88 -9.11 19.44
CA LEU A 66 9.16 -8.85 20.10
C LEU A 66 9.94 -7.77 19.33
N PRO A 67 10.66 -6.88 20.01
CA PRO A 67 11.47 -5.84 19.36
C PRO A 67 12.48 -6.40 18.35
N GLU A 68 12.99 -7.59 18.56
CA GLU A 68 13.97 -8.28 17.70
C GLU A 68 13.40 -8.56 16.31
N THR A 69 12.08 -8.73 16.19
CA THR A 69 11.40 -8.93 14.90
C THR A 69 11.26 -7.63 14.10
N ARG A 70 11.62 -6.50 14.67
CA ARG A 70 11.60 -5.17 14.06
C ARG A 70 10.25 -4.83 13.38
N PRO A 71 9.12 -4.92 14.09
CA PRO A 71 7.79 -4.85 13.49
C PRO A 71 7.53 -3.55 12.74
N LYS A 72 8.01 -2.40 13.24
CA LYS A 72 7.86 -1.10 12.57
C LYS A 72 8.67 -1.02 11.27
N VAL A 73 9.86 -1.60 11.25
CA VAL A 73 10.70 -1.68 10.05
C VAL A 73 10.00 -2.51 8.98
N MET A 74 9.50 -3.69 9.33
CA MET A 74 8.77 -4.56 8.40
C MET A 74 7.50 -3.90 7.88
N LEU A 75 6.77 -3.22 8.75
CA LEU A 75 5.54 -2.52 8.36
C LEU A 75 5.82 -1.39 7.37
N SER A 76 6.77 -0.50 7.65
CA SER A 76 7.11 0.60 6.74
C SER A 76 7.72 0.11 5.42
N LEU A 77 8.50 -0.96 5.44
CA LEU A 77 9.06 -1.60 4.26
C LEU A 77 7.95 -2.14 3.34
N LEU A 78 7.00 -2.90 3.88
CA LEU A 78 5.88 -3.46 3.11
C LEU A 78 4.94 -2.37 2.59
N LEU A 79 4.67 -1.33 3.37
CA LEU A 79 3.85 -0.19 2.92
C LEU A 79 4.48 0.50 1.71
N TYR A 80 5.78 0.77 1.75
CA TYR A 80 6.50 1.36 0.63
C TYR A 80 6.53 0.42 -0.59
N ALA A 81 6.84 -0.85 -0.39
CA ALA A 81 6.89 -1.85 -1.44
C ALA A 81 5.55 -1.94 -2.20
N TYR A 82 4.45 -2.09 -1.49
CA TYR A 82 3.12 -2.20 -2.12
C TYR A 82 2.64 -0.88 -2.74
N ALA A 83 3.10 0.25 -2.24
CA ALA A 83 2.84 1.54 -2.87
C ALA A 83 3.63 1.75 -4.17
N THR A 84 4.75 1.05 -4.34
CA THR A 84 5.67 1.17 -5.50
C THR A 84 5.71 -0.05 -6.41
N GLN A 85 4.67 -0.87 -6.38
CA GLN A 85 4.51 -2.03 -7.27
C GLN A 85 5.50 -3.18 -7.03
N VAL A 86 6.11 -3.26 -5.88
CA VAL A 86 6.96 -4.42 -5.50
C VAL A 86 6.14 -5.30 -4.57
N PHE A 87 5.71 -6.48 -5.04
CA PHE A 87 4.69 -7.29 -4.37
C PHE A 87 5.22 -8.59 -3.79
N SER A 88 6.04 -9.36 -4.53
CA SER A 88 6.55 -10.64 -4.01
C SER A 88 7.55 -10.40 -2.88
N SER A 89 7.57 -11.31 -1.93
CA SER A 89 8.49 -11.23 -0.80
C SER A 89 9.94 -11.35 -1.24
N GLU A 90 10.22 -12.13 -2.29
CA GLU A 90 11.55 -12.25 -2.90
C GLU A 90 12.01 -10.96 -3.56
N ASP A 91 11.14 -10.33 -4.39
CA ASP A 91 11.44 -9.05 -5.03
C ASP A 91 11.71 -7.94 -3.99
N ILE A 92 10.99 -7.94 -2.87
CA ILE A 92 11.21 -6.98 -1.78
C ILE A 92 12.59 -7.18 -1.16
N VAL A 93 12.99 -8.41 -0.91
CA VAL A 93 14.33 -8.73 -0.37
C VAL A 93 15.42 -8.35 -1.36
N GLU A 94 15.25 -8.66 -2.65
CA GLU A 94 16.17 -8.24 -3.71
C GLU A 94 16.29 -6.70 -3.76
N ALA A 95 15.16 -5.99 -3.73
CA ALA A 95 15.14 -4.54 -3.69
C ALA A 95 15.89 -3.96 -2.46
N CYS A 96 15.82 -4.62 -1.30
CA CYS A 96 16.59 -4.23 -0.13
C CYS A 96 18.12 -4.32 -0.34
N HIS A 97 18.58 -5.21 -1.22
CA HIS A 97 19.99 -5.31 -1.58
C HIS A 97 20.40 -4.30 -2.66
N GLU A 98 19.54 -4.01 -3.61
CA GLU A 98 19.87 -3.25 -4.81
C GLU A 98 19.49 -1.77 -4.73
N GLN A 99 18.35 -1.44 -4.12
CA GLN A 99 17.79 -0.09 -4.15
C GLN A 99 18.05 0.68 -2.85
N PRO A 100 18.61 1.90 -2.93
CA PRO A 100 18.99 2.67 -1.74
C PRO A 100 17.85 2.91 -0.75
N ILE A 101 16.65 3.23 -1.24
CA ILE A 101 15.49 3.52 -0.39
C ILE A 101 15.02 2.27 0.35
N PHE A 102 14.95 1.12 -0.31
CA PHE A 102 14.63 -0.15 0.33
C PHE A 102 15.66 -0.54 1.38
N ARG A 103 16.95 -0.35 1.06
CA ARG A 103 18.05 -0.60 2.00
C ARG A 103 17.95 0.29 3.23
N ASP A 104 17.60 1.55 3.05
CA ASP A 104 17.39 2.49 4.15
C ASP A 104 16.16 2.11 5.00
N LEU A 105 15.04 1.73 4.36
CA LEU A 105 13.83 1.28 5.05
C LEU A 105 14.06 0.04 5.92
N CYS A 106 14.86 -0.92 5.47
CA CYS A 106 15.20 -2.11 6.26
C CYS A 106 16.41 -1.92 7.19
N ASN A 107 16.94 -0.68 7.30
CA ASN A 107 18.13 -0.35 8.10
C ASN A 107 19.36 -1.21 7.72
N GLY A 108 19.53 -1.52 6.45
CA GLY A 108 20.62 -2.34 5.93
C GLY A 108 20.58 -3.81 6.33
N LYS A 109 19.47 -4.27 6.90
CA LYS A 109 19.27 -5.67 7.33
C LYS A 109 17.97 -6.21 6.72
N PRO A 110 18.00 -6.75 5.50
CA PRO A 110 16.83 -7.37 4.88
C PRO A 110 16.27 -8.50 5.76
N ALA A 111 14.94 -8.66 5.73
CA ALA A 111 14.29 -9.83 6.29
C ALA A 111 14.40 -11.01 5.31
N PHE A 112 14.07 -12.21 5.74
CA PHE A 112 13.88 -13.34 4.84
C PHE A 112 12.49 -13.26 4.18
N PRO A 113 12.32 -13.79 2.95
CA PRO A 113 11.01 -13.78 2.28
C PRO A 113 9.88 -14.37 3.14
N GLU A 114 10.14 -15.48 3.82
CA GLU A 114 9.17 -16.16 4.70
C GLU A 114 8.75 -15.30 5.90
N GLU A 115 9.64 -14.46 6.41
CA GLU A 115 9.34 -13.51 7.49
C GLU A 115 8.38 -12.43 6.98
N LEU A 116 8.59 -11.91 5.77
CA LEU A 116 7.71 -10.92 5.14
C LEU A 116 6.32 -11.49 4.85
N GLU A 117 6.25 -12.71 4.31
CA GLU A 117 4.99 -13.41 4.07
C GLU A 117 4.21 -13.64 5.37
N HIS A 118 4.89 -14.15 6.39
CA HIS A 118 4.28 -14.39 7.71
C HIS A 118 3.77 -13.08 8.31
N PHE A 119 4.58 -12.03 8.26
CA PHE A 119 4.19 -10.70 8.76
C PHE A 119 2.98 -10.15 8.01
N ARG A 120 2.98 -10.18 6.68
CA ARG A 120 1.86 -9.75 5.84
C ARG A 120 0.58 -10.49 6.20
N ARG A 121 0.63 -11.80 6.30
CA ARG A 121 -0.50 -12.67 6.61
C ARG A 121 -1.08 -12.36 7.98
N LYS A 122 -0.21 -12.18 8.97
CA LYS A 122 -0.59 -11.91 10.37
C LYS A 122 -1.15 -10.50 10.56
N HIS A 123 -0.62 -9.51 9.86
CA HIS A 123 -0.97 -8.09 10.02
C HIS A 123 -1.69 -7.50 8.81
N ARG A 124 -2.39 -8.35 8.06
CA ARG A 124 -3.03 -7.98 6.79
C ARG A 124 -3.96 -6.78 6.95
N ILE A 125 -4.87 -6.80 7.92
CA ILE A 125 -5.86 -5.72 8.13
C ILE A 125 -5.15 -4.39 8.44
N LEU A 126 -4.11 -4.43 9.27
CA LEU A 126 -3.31 -3.25 9.58
C LEU A 126 -2.64 -2.68 8.31
N LEU A 127 -2.03 -3.55 7.49
CA LEU A 127 -1.40 -3.15 6.23
C LEU A 127 -2.42 -2.55 5.25
N GLU A 128 -3.60 -3.15 5.10
CA GLU A 128 -4.68 -2.63 4.24
C GLU A 128 -5.11 -1.22 4.67
N ASN A 129 -5.32 -1.01 5.96
CA ASN A 129 -5.73 0.29 6.50
C ASN A 129 -4.66 1.37 6.29
N LEU A 130 -3.41 1.07 6.61
CA LEU A 130 -2.31 2.04 6.48
C LEU A 130 -1.97 2.33 5.02
N LEU A 131 -2.04 1.33 4.15
CA LEU A 131 -1.84 1.54 2.72
C LEU A 131 -2.96 2.41 2.13
N ALA A 132 -4.20 2.23 2.57
CA ALA A 132 -5.32 3.09 2.19
C ALA A 132 -5.11 4.55 2.65
N GLU A 133 -4.52 4.77 3.83
CA GLU A 133 -4.15 6.12 4.29
C GLU A 133 -3.07 6.76 3.38
N ILE A 134 -2.06 6.00 2.98
CA ILE A 134 -1.03 6.47 2.03
C ILE A 134 -1.68 6.83 0.69
N PHE A 135 -2.57 6.00 0.16
CA PHE A 135 -3.29 6.29 -1.08
C PHE A 135 -4.17 7.52 -0.96
N SER A 136 -4.86 7.69 0.16
CA SER A 136 -5.69 8.87 0.44
C SER A 136 -4.85 10.15 0.48
N ARG A 137 -3.66 10.09 1.09
CA ARG A 137 -2.71 11.21 1.09
C ARG A 137 -2.23 11.53 -0.33
N ALA A 138 -1.90 10.51 -1.12
CA ALA A 138 -1.46 10.68 -2.50
C ALA A 138 -2.53 11.33 -3.37
N VAL A 139 -3.78 10.92 -3.23
CA VAL A 139 -4.92 11.52 -3.94
C VAL A 139 -5.11 12.98 -3.54
N ARG A 140 -5.06 13.29 -2.26
CA ARG A 140 -5.16 14.68 -1.78
C ARG A 140 -4.03 15.55 -2.29
N GLU A 141 -2.82 15.06 -2.29
CA GLU A 141 -1.65 15.76 -2.80
C GLU A 141 -1.75 16.05 -4.31
N LYS A 142 -2.20 15.05 -5.09
CA LYS A 142 -2.35 15.17 -6.54
C LYS A 142 -3.51 16.07 -6.95
N TYR A 143 -4.58 16.11 -6.16
CA TYR A 143 -5.84 16.79 -6.46
C TYR A 143 -6.22 17.80 -5.38
N VAL A 144 -5.29 18.71 -5.04
CA VAL A 144 -5.45 19.73 -3.99
C VAL A 144 -6.73 20.56 -4.13
N ASP A 145 -7.20 20.79 -5.37
CA ASP A 145 -8.41 21.56 -5.66
C ASP A 145 -9.72 20.77 -5.42
N ILE A 146 -9.65 19.50 -5.09
CA ILE A 146 -10.82 18.72 -4.70
C ILE A 146 -11.11 18.99 -3.23
N GLY A 147 -11.82 20.06 -2.93
CA GLY A 147 -12.08 20.54 -1.56
C GLY A 147 -12.81 19.57 -0.63
N LYS A 148 -13.52 18.57 -1.16
CA LYS A 148 -14.04 17.38 -0.46
C LYS A 148 -13.99 16.21 -1.37
N LEU A 149 -13.39 15.12 -0.91
CA LEU A 149 -13.41 13.86 -1.63
C LEU A 149 -14.87 13.40 -1.84
N PRO A 150 -15.24 12.94 -3.04
CA PRO A 150 -16.61 12.49 -3.31
C PRO A 150 -16.99 11.33 -2.39
N PRO A 151 -18.27 11.21 -2.01
CA PRO A 151 -18.77 10.05 -1.28
C PRO A 151 -18.40 8.73 -2.01
N GLY A 152 -17.92 7.74 -1.27
CA GLY A 152 -17.51 6.45 -1.82
C GLY A 152 -16.06 6.40 -2.33
N LEU A 153 -15.34 7.51 -2.42
CA LEU A 153 -13.93 7.50 -2.81
C LEU A 153 -13.07 6.75 -1.79
N GLU A 154 -13.34 6.93 -0.51
CA GLU A 154 -12.62 6.22 0.57
C GLU A 154 -12.77 4.70 0.43
N TYR A 155 -13.97 4.22 0.10
CA TYR A 155 -14.20 2.80 -0.16
C TYR A 155 -13.40 2.31 -1.38
N SER A 156 -13.36 3.09 -2.45
CA SER A 156 -12.60 2.73 -3.66
C SER A 156 -11.10 2.73 -3.41
N ILE A 157 -10.60 3.65 -2.60
CA ILE A 157 -9.18 3.71 -2.18
C ILE A 157 -8.84 2.49 -1.31
N PHE A 158 -9.71 2.14 -0.36
CA PHE A 158 -9.52 0.96 0.48
C PHE A 158 -9.52 -0.33 -0.35
N ALA A 159 -10.43 -0.46 -1.31
CA ALA A 159 -10.45 -1.60 -2.23
C ALA A 159 -9.13 -1.76 -3.00
N ARG A 160 -8.46 -0.65 -3.34
CA ARG A 160 -7.11 -0.67 -3.93
C ARG A 160 -6.05 -1.22 -2.99
N ALA A 161 -6.09 -0.83 -1.72
CA ALA A 161 -5.17 -1.38 -0.73
C ALA A 161 -5.36 -2.90 -0.58
N VAL A 162 -6.61 -3.37 -0.52
CA VAL A 162 -6.94 -4.81 -0.50
C VAL A 162 -6.40 -5.53 -1.74
N ASP A 163 -6.60 -4.98 -2.94
CA ASP A 163 -6.09 -5.55 -4.19
C ASP A 163 -4.56 -5.70 -4.19
N ARG A 164 -3.83 -4.75 -3.58
CA ARG A 164 -2.36 -4.82 -3.47
C ARG A 164 -1.92 -6.01 -2.62
N LEU A 165 -2.57 -6.21 -1.49
CA LEU A 165 -2.24 -7.33 -0.61
C LEU A 165 -2.68 -8.67 -1.21
N ASP A 166 -3.78 -8.71 -1.96
CA ASP A 166 -4.16 -9.90 -2.73
C ASP A 166 -3.14 -10.22 -3.82
N THR A 167 -2.65 -9.21 -4.53
CA THR A 167 -1.59 -9.38 -5.53
C THR A 167 -0.34 -9.95 -4.90
N ALA A 168 0.14 -9.38 -3.80
CA ALA A 168 1.31 -9.86 -3.07
C ALA A 168 1.16 -11.33 -2.65
N ARG A 169 0.01 -11.69 -2.09
CA ARG A 169 -0.27 -13.08 -1.72
C ARG A 169 -0.23 -14.03 -2.92
N HIS A 170 -0.82 -13.64 -4.05
CA HIS A 170 -0.83 -14.50 -5.24
C HIS A 170 0.56 -14.66 -5.85
N MET A 171 1.39 -13.63 -5.80
CA MET A 171 2.75 -13.73 -6.32
C MET A 171 3.61 -14.67 -5.47
N ASP A 172 3.54 -14.56 -4.14
CA ASP A 172 4.27 -15.47 -3.26
C ASP A 172 3.81 -16.94 -3.39
N THR A 173 2.50 -17.18 -3.62
CA THR A 173 1.99 -18.56 -3.81
C THR A 173 2.22 -19.13 -5.22
N ALA A 174 2.54 -18.30 -6.20
CA ALA A 174 2.83 -18.76 -7.56
C ALA A 174 4.28 -19.26 -7.73
N GLU A 175 5.13 -18.96 -6.76
CA GLU A 175 6.56 -19.34 -6.76
C GLU A 175 6.82 -20.65 -6.00
N GLU A 176 5.79 -21.22 -5.33
CA GLU A 176 5.85 -22.58 -4.75
C GLU A 176 5.60 -23.68 -5.83
#